data_3c0bed995a08a759db1fa17eb6a86ea8
#
_entry.id   3c0bed995a08a759db1fa17eb6a86ea8
#
_cell.length_a   1.000
_cell.length_b   1.000
_cell.length_c   1.000
_cell.angle_alpha   90.00
_cell.angle_beta   90.00
_cell.angle_gamma   90.00
#
_symmetry.space_group_name_H-M   'P 1'
#
loop_
_entity.id
_entity.type
_entity.pdbx_description
1 polymer ?
#
loop_
_entity_poly.entity_id
_entity_poly.type
_entity_poly.pdbx_seq_one_letter_code
_entity_poly.pdbx_strand_id
1 'polypeptide(L)'
;MTGSEQRQSRWEHYLIFKGPEFYSFWEDYLRGSDRDVLFIIGLGFDPRMCTGIKAILNAGASGKRECLLVNFDEGAHSPSKKYQNRVDENELTLKRLLDGKGVLQSVTIPMWSDDGRRIGARRASKIVDEHIILSSYTDVIVDISALPRGIYFPLLAKLLYKIDNLQDSDRKVNLHVTVAEDVGIDKMIQEEGIDETATYLHGFSSALEQGATAEIPIVWIPVLGEGKEIQLVRIYDHVKPDEICPVLPSPSRNPRRGDDLLLEYQELLFDRLRVEPQNIIYSCEHNPFETYRQIYRTIQRYRSALQPLHGCKIVISAISSKLLSIGALLAAYEAKKANYMVGIAHIESHGYVIKEDELPEGNEELFSLWLAGECYDG
;
A
#
# COMPACT_ATOMS: atom_id res chain seq x y z
N MET A 1 26.39 22.39 20.59
CA MET A 1 25.28 22.86 19.75
C MET A 1 25.61 22.45 18.32
N THR A 2 25.26 21.25 17.95
CA THR A 2 25.35 20.76 16.57
C THR A 2 23.93 20.77 16.05
N GLY A 3 23.68 21.74 15.12
CA GLY A 3 22.38 21.83 14.45
C GLY A 3 22.10 20.50 13.77
N SER A 4 21.06 19.80 14.25
CA SER A 4 20.46 18.74 13.48
C SER A 4 19.84 19.40 12.25
N GLU A 5 20.51 19.31 11.10
CA GLU A 5 19.87 19.53 9.82
C GLU A 5 18.59 18.68 9.85
N GLN A 6 17.44 19.31 9.92
CA GLN A 6 16.17 18.66 9.70
C GLN A 6 16.21 18.14 8.27
N ARG A 7 16.53 16.87 8.12
CA ARG A 7 16.50 16.20 6.83
C ARG A 7 15.10 16.40 6.27
N GLN A 8 15.00 17.16 5.20
CA GLN A 8 13.73 17.42 4.51
C GLN A 8 13.10 16.06 4.16
N SER A 9 11.85 15.89 4.50
CA SER A 9 11.14 14.65 4.23
C SER A 9 10.98 14.48 2.71
N ARG A 10 11.24 13.28 2.18
CA ARG A 10 11.26 13.01 0.75
C ARG A 10 10.02 13.49 0.03
N TRP A 11 8.84 13.29 0.63
CA TRP A 11 7.55 13.65 0.06
C TRP A 11 6.96 14.93 0.67
N GLU A 12 7.82 15.89 1.07
CA GLU A 12 7.37 17.24 1.45
C GLU A 12 6.74 17.95 0.25
N HIS A 13 7.39 17.82 -0.92
CA HIS A 13 6.82 18.17 -2.22
C HIS A 13 6.55 16.88 -2.97
N TYR A 14 5.32 16.66 -3.39
CA TYR A 14 4.88 15.41 -4.00
C TYR A 14 4.06 15.66 -5.26
N LEU A 15 3.96 14.63 -6.10
CA LEU A 15 3.14 14.64 -7.30
C LEU A 15 2.07 13.55 -7.20
N ILE A 16 0.82 13.97 -7.33
CA ILE A 16 -0.36 13.12 -7.41
C ILE A 16 -1.26 13.64 -8.51
N PHE A 17 -1.75 12.75 -9.36
CA PHE A 17 -2.64 13.06 -10.47
C PHE A 17 -3.89 12.19 -10.35
N LYS A 18 -5.07 12.79 -10.48
CA LYS A 18 -6.34 12.08 -10.32
C LYS A 18 -7.38 12.54 -11.33
N GLY A 19 -8.33 11.64 -11.63
CA GLY A 19 -9.42 11.94 -12.55
C GLY A 19 -8.90 12.49 -13.89
N PRO A 20 -9.37 13.64 -14.38
CA PRO A 20 -8.89 14.23 -15.65
C PRO A 20 -7.39 14.51 -15.68
N GLU A 21 -6.79 14.89 -14.54
CA GLU A 21 -5.35 15.16 -14.43
C GLU A 21 -4.50 13.90 -14.64
N PHE A 22 -5.03 12.73 -14.28
CA PHE A 22 -4.36 11.45 -14.55
C PHE A 22 -4.11 11.27 -16.06
N TYR A 23 -5.13 11.48 -16.86
CA TYR A 23 -5.04 11.30 -18.32
C TYR A 23 -4.10 12.31 -18.97
N SER A 24 -4.26 13.60 -18.62
CA SER A 24 -3.42 14.68 -19.14
C SER A 24 -1.95 14.46 -18.78
N PHE A 25 -1.67 14.07 -17.54
CA PHE A 25 -0.31 13.76 -17.11
C PHE A 25 0.33 12.65 -17.93
N TRP A 26 -0.34 11.50 -18.08
CA TRP A 26 0.25 10.39 -18.81
C TRP A 26 0.41 10.68 -20.31
N GLU A 27 -0.51 11.42 -20.92
CA GLU A 27 -0.37 11.88 -22.30
C GLU A 27 0.87 12.75 -22.51
N ASP A 28 1.05 13.76 -21.68
CA ASP A 28 2.17 14.69 -21.78
C ASP A 28 3.50 14.02 -21.41
N TYR A 29 3.49 13.22 -20.34
CA TYR A 29 4.66 12.52 -19.82
C TYR A 29 5.23 11.50 -20.79
N LEU A 30 4.37 10.74 -21.45
CA LEU A 30 4.77 9.71 -22.40
C LEU A 30 5.08 10.28 -23.79
N ARG A 31 4.47 11.40 -24.19
CA ARG A 31 4.70 12.04 -25.50
C ARG A 31 6.08 12.71 -25.56
N GLY A 32 6.61 13.14 -24.46
CA GLY A 32 7.82 13.96 -24.39
C GLY A 32 9.13 13.21 -24.60
N SER A 33 9.18 11.88 -24.46
CA SER A 33 10.40 11.08 -24.56
C SER A 33 10.13 9.59 -24.72
N ASP A 34 11.12 8.86 -25.27
CA ASP A 34 11.08 7.40 -25.30
C ASP A 34 11.23 6.86 -23.85
N ARG A 35 10.19 6.18 -23.39
CA ARG A 35 10.17 5.62 -22.03
C ARG A 35 9.95 4.11 -22.08
N ASP A 36 10.87 3.38 -21.44
CA ASP A 36 10.77 1.94 -21.27
C ASP A 36 10.02 1.67 -19.98
N VAL A 37 8.81 1.13 -20.09
CA VAL A 37 7.88 0.99 -18.96
C VAL A 37 7.68 -0.46 -18.59
N LEU A 38 7.87 -0.76 -17.30
CA LEU A 38 7.43 -2.00 -16.66
C LEU A 38 6.14 -1.76 -15.89
N PHE A 39 5.08 -2.45 -16.26
CA PHE A 39 3.86 -2.56 -15.45
C PHE A 39 3.96 -3.76 -14.53
N ILE A 40 3.56 -3.60 -13.27
CA ILE A 40 3.39 -4.69 -12.30
C ILE A 40 1.92 -4.67 -11.88
N ILE A 41 1.18 -5.73 -12.19
CA ILE A 41 -0.28 -5.79 -12.02
C ILE A 41 -0.65 -7.09 -11.31
N GLY A 42 -1.58 -7.02 -10.36
CA GLY A 42 -2.12 -8.21 -9.70
C GLY A 42 -3.20 -8.89 -10.55
N LEU A 43 -3.13 -10.20 -10.71
CA LEU A 43 -4.20 -10.98 -11.34
C LEU A 43 -5.29 -11.25 -10.31
N GLY A 44 -6.47 -10.71 -10.54
CA GLY A 44 -7.63 -10.88 -9.66
C GLY A 44 -8.95 -10.75 -10.41
N PHE A 45 -10.04 -11.00 -9.70
CA PHE A 45 -11.40 -10.88 -10.23
C PHE A 45 -11.97 -9.45 -10.17
N ASP A 46 -11.23 -8.49 -9.59
CA ASP A 46 -11.62 -7.09 -9.51
C ASP A 46 -11.71 -6.49 -10.94
N PRO A 47 -12.84 -5.93 -11.35
CA PRO A 47 -13.02 -5.40 -12.71
C PRO A 47 -12.09 -4.22 -13.00
N ARG A 48 -11.58 -3.55 -11.97
CA ARG A 48 -10.67 -2.40 -12.09
C ARG A 48 -9.24 -2.80 -12.45
N MET A 49 -8.92 -4.11 -12.47
CA MET A 49 -7.56 -4.62 -12.70
C MET A 49 -6.87 -4.02 -13.92
N CYS A 50 -7.63 -3.81 -15.02
CA CYS A 50 -7.07 -3.34 -16.28
C CYS A 50 -7.28 -1.84 -16.54
N THR A 51 -7.97 -1.09 -15.67
CA THR A 51 -8.37 0.31 -15.92
C THR A 51 -7.15 1.23 -16.03
N GLY A 52 -6.21 1.13 -15.11
CA GLY A 52 -5.00 1.95 -15.10
C GLY A 52 -4.10 1.71 -16.31
N ILE A 53 -3.75 0.46 -16.57
CA ILE A 53 -2.89 0.13 -17.73
C ILE A 53 -3.56 0.47 -19.06
N LYS A 54 -4.87 0.27 -19.20
CA LYS A 54 -5.62 0.65 -20.40
C LYS A 54 -5.51 2.15 -20.66
N ALA A 55 -5.69 2.97 -19.63
CA ALA A 55 -5.58 4.43 -19.75
C ALA A 55 -4.16 4.86 -20.18
N ILE A 56 -3.13 4.29 -19.56
CA ILE A 56 -1.73 4.63 -19.85
C ILE A 56 -1.32 4.15 -21.26
N LEU A 57 -1.71 2.95 -21.66
CA LEU A 57 -1.42 2.46 -23.02
C LEU A 57 -2.13 3.29 -24.12
N ASN A 58 -3.29 3.85 -23.81
CA ASN A 58 -4.02 4.73 -24.73
C ASN A 58 -3.39 6.12 -24.84
N ALA A 59 -2.63 6.57 -23.85
CA ALA A 59 -1.87 7.81 -23.91
C ALA A 59 -0.77 7.77 -25.00
N GLY A 60 -0.46 6.59 -25.51
CA GLY A 60 0.51 6.37 -26.60
C GLY A 60 1.94 6.32 -26.08
N ALA A 61 2.87 6.59 -26.94
CA ALA A 61 4.31 6.73 -26.77
C ALA A 61 5.13 5.62 -27.42
N SER A 62 6.39 5.95 -27.67
CA SER A 62 7.46 5.04 -28.07
C SER A 62 8.16 4.45 -26.84
N GLY A 63 8.94 3.41 -27.06
CA GLY A 63 9.67 2.68 -26.03
C GLY A 63 9.04 1.33 -25.69
N LYS A 64 9.80 0.55 -24.93
CA LYS A 64 9.45 -0.81 -24.54
C LYS A 64 8.29 -0.81 -23.55
N ARG A 65 7.38 -1.76 -23.69
CA ARG A 65 6.29 -2.03 -22.74
C ARG A 65 6.39 -3.47 -22.29
N GLU A 66 6.58 -3.67 -20.99
CA GLU A 66 6.52 -4.98 -20.37
C GLU A 66 5.52 -4.96 -19.23
N CYS A 67 4.84 -6.09 -19.05
CA CYS A 67 3.91 -6.28 -17.95
C CYS A 67 4.28 -7.55 -17.19
N LEU A 68 4.55 -7.42 -15.90
CA LEU A 68 4.68 -8.52 -14.96
C LEU A 68 3.34 -8.72 -14.27
N LEU A 69 2.64 -9.78 -14.66
CA LEU A 69 1.37 -10.18 -14.08
C LEU A 69 1.64 -11.04 -12.83
N VAL A 70 1.26 -10.52 -11.67
CA VAL A 70 1.44 -11.19 -10.39
C VAL A 70 0.17 -11.96 -10.04
N ASN A 71 0.22 -13.27 -10.20
CA ASN A 71 -0.81 -14.19 -9.69
C ASN A 71 -0.48 -14.56 -8.25
N PHE A 72 -1.45 -14.53 -7.35
CA PHE A 72 -1.30 -14.93 -5.94
C PHE A 72 -2.22 -16.10 -5.63
N ASP A 73 -1.61 -17.24 -5.31
CA ASP A 73 -2.34 -18.47 -4.97
C ASP A 73 -2.67 -18.49 -3.48
N GLU A 74 -3.92 -18.17 -3.16
CA GLU A 74 -4.45 -18.14 -1.79
C GLU A 74 -4.76 -19.56 -1.23
N GLY A 75 -4.50 -20.60 -2.01
CA GLY A 75 -4.75 -21.99 -1.62
C GLY A 75 -6.10 -22.55 -2.09
N ALA A 76 -6.29 -23.86 -1.91
CA ALA A 76 -7.45 -24.59 -2.45
C ALA A 76 -8.81 -24.13 -1.88
N HIS A 77 -8.80 -23.60 -0.67
CA HIS A 77 -10.01 -23.22 0.08
C HIS A 77 -10.31 -21.73 0.03
N SER A 78 -9.57 -20.95 -0.79
CA SER A 78 -9.84 -19.52 -0.91
C SER A 78 -11.26 -19.25 -1.42
N PRO A 79 -12.01 -18.36 -0.76
CA PRO A 79 -13.33 -17.94 -1.21
C PRO A 79 -13.32 -17.23 -2.57
N SER A 80 -12.17 -16.66 -2.96
CA SER A 80 -11.97 -15.98 -4.25
C SER A 80 -12.09 -16.92 -5.45
N LYS A 81 -11.87 -18.24 -5.27
CA LYS A 81 -11.90 -19.23 -6.37
C LYS A 81 -13.21 -19.35 -7.11
N LYS A 82 -14.32 -19.01 -6.46
CA LYS A 82 -15.65 -19.00 -7.13
C LYS A 82 -15.74 -17.96 -8.26
N TYR A 83 -14.80 -17.01 -8.32
CA TYR A 83 -14.77 -15.97 -9.34
C TYR A 83 -13.72 -16.21 -10.44
N GLN A 84 -13.26 -17.45 -10.62
CA GLN A 84 -12.24 -17.79 -11.61
C GLN A 84 -12.57 -17.30 -13.01
N ASN A 85 -13.83 -17.37 -13.44
CA ASN A 85 -14.27 -16.88 -14.74
C ASN A 85 -13.93 -15.37 -14.93
N ARG A 86 -14.12 -14.54 -13.88
CA ARG A 86 -13.79 -13.12 -13.93
C ARG A 86 -12.26 -12.88 -13.97
N VAL A 87 -11.50 -13.73 -13.29
CA VAL A 87 -10.03 -13.72 -13.35
C VAL A 87 -9.57 -14.00 -14.78
N ASP A 88 -10.14 -15.04 -15.41
CA ASP A 88 -9.81 -15.44 -16.79
C ASP A 88 -10.18 -14.33 -17.80
N GLU A 89 -11.32 -13.67 -17.62
CA GLU A 89 -11.76 -12.53 -18.43
C GLU A 89 -10.81 -11.32 -18.29
N ASN A 90 -10.37 -11.01 -17.08
CA ASN A 90 -9.41 -9.94 -16.81
C ASN A 90 -8.05 -10.26 -17.44
N GLU A 91 -7.57 -11.50 -17.31
CA GLU A 91 -6.32 -11.93 -17.94
C GLU A 91 -6.41 -11.84 -19.48
N LEU A 92 -7.51 -12.27 -20.07
CA LEU A 92 -7.73 -12.17 -21.50
C LEU A 92 -7.79 -10.70 -21.96
N THR A 93 -8.42 -9.84 -21.18
CA THR A 93 -8.47 -8.40 -21.43
C THR A 93 -7.07 -7.79 -21.43
N LEU A 94 -6.25 -8.13 -20.42
CA LEU A 94 -4.87 -7.67 -20.34
C LEU A 94 -4.03 -8.15 -21.53
N LYS A 95 -4.16 -9.41 -21.94
CA LYS A 95 -3.50 -9.96 -23.12
C LYS A 95 -3.86 -9.17 -24.40
N ARG A 96 -5.14 -8.84 -24.58
CA ARG A 96 -5.60 -8.04 -25.74
C ARG A 96 -5.06 -6.60 -25.68
N LEU A 97 -4.97 -5.99 -24.53
CA LEU A 97 -4.42 -4.64 -24.37
C LEU A 97 -2.94 -4.55 -24.74
N LEU A 98 -2.18 -5.61 -24.48
CA LEU A 98 -0.75 -5.70 -24.77
C LEU A 98 -0.43 -6.27 -26.16
N ASP A 99 -1.41 -6.83 -26.87
CA ASP A 99 -1.20 -7.41 -28.19
C ASP A 99 -0.64 -6.39 -29.17
N GLY A 100 0.51 -6.70 -29.77
CA GLY A 100 1.26 -5.80 -30.65
C GLY A 100 1.85 -4.55 -29.98
N LYS A 101 1.68 -4.38 -28.66
CA LYS A 101 2.15 -3.19 -27.91
C LYS A 101 3.18 -3.51 -26.84
N GLY A 102 3.23 -4.74 -26.34
CA GLY A 102 4.12 -5.08 -25.24
C GLY A 102 4.24 -6.57 -24.97
N VAL A 103 5.06 -6.92 -23.98
CA VAL A 103 5.33 -8.30 -23.58
C VAL A 103 4.68 -8.56 -22.22
N LEU A 104 3.98 -9.68 -22.08
CA LEU A 104 3.39 -10.13 -20.84
C LEU A 104 4.22 -11.30 -20.26
N GLN A 105 4.67 -11.14 -19.03
CA GLN A 105 5.25 -12.20 -18.21
C GLN A 105 4.34 -12.46 -17.01
N SER A 106 4.21 -13.71 -16.58
CA SER A 106 3.41 -14.06 -15.41
C SER A 106 4.27 -14.73 -14.36
N VAL A 107 4.03 -14.38 -13.10
CA VAL A 107 4.67 -14.99 -11.94
C VAL A 107 3.61 -15.34 -10.91
N THR A 108 3.73 -16.51 -10.28
CA THR A 108 2.80 -16.95 -9.23
C THR A 108 3.47 -16.89 -7.86
N ILE A 109 2.80 -16.23 -6.92
CA ILE A 109 3.17 -16.15 -5.51
C ILE A 109 2.31 -17.15 -4.73
N PRO A 110 2.88 -18.22 -4.17
CA PRO A 110 2.15 -19.02 -3.19
C PRO A 110 2.00 -18.20 -1.90
N MET A 111 0.76 -18.04 -1.43
CA MET A 111 0.49 -17.36 -0.16
C MET A 111 0.84 -18.22 1.05
N TRP A 112 0.87 -19.54 0.86
CA TRP A 112 1.17 -20.54 1.87
C TRP A 112 2.36 -21.40 1.49
N SER A 113 3.15 -21.82 2.47
CA SER A 113 4.15 -22.87 2.32
C SER A 113 3.51 -24.26 2.55
N ASP A 114 4.21 -25.32 2.17
CA ASP A 114 3.74 -26.70 2.33
C ASP A 114 3.47 -27.08 3.81
N ASP A 115 4.14 -26.41 4.76
CA ASP A 115 3.95 -26.58 6.20
C ASP A 115 2.90 -25.60 6.80
N GLY A 116 2.10 -24.94 5.94
CA GLY A 116 0.96 -24.10 6.34
C GLY A 116 1.33 -22.74 6.91
N ARG A 117 2.55 -22.22 6.66
CA ARG A 117 2.94 -20.85 7.06
C ARG A 117 2.66 -19.84 5.97
N ARG A 118 2.27 -18.62 6.37
CA ARG A 118 2.15 -17.48 5.46
C ARG A 118 3.51 -17.06 4.90
N ILE A 119 3.69 -17.10 3.58
CA ILE A 119 4.93 -16.74 2.89
C ILE A 119 4.74 -15.68 1.80
N GLY A 120 3.50 -15.29 1.50
CA GLY A 120 3.15 -14.39 0.39
C GLY A 120 3.92 -13.08 0.42
N ALA A 121 3.96 -12.39 1.55
CA ALA A 121 4.68 -11.12 1.72
C ALA A 121 6.19 -11.25 1.43
N ARG A 122 6.83 -12.32 1.90
CA ARG A 122 8.25 -12.59 1.63
C ARG A 122 8.48 -12.92 0.15
N ARG A 123 7.57 -13.66 -0.48
CA ARG A 123 7.64 -13.98 -1.91
C ARG A 123 7.44 -12.75 -2.77
N ALA A 124 6.51 -11.87 -2.43
CA ALA A 124 6.30 -10.60 -3.11
C ALA A 124 7.57 -9.72 -3.15
N SER A 125 8.27 -9.62 -2.02
CA SER A 125 9.56 -8.92 -1.96
C SER A 125 10.61 -9.56 -2.88
N LYS A 126 10.65 -10.89 -2.98
CA LYS A 126 11.63 -11.61 -3.82
C LYS A 126 11.42 -11.44 -5.32
N ILE A 127 10.19 -11.22 -5.78
CA ILE A 127 9.89 -10.97 -7.19
C ILE A 127 10.75 -9.81 -7.73
N VAL A 128 10.98 -8.79 -6.93
CA VAL A 128 11.79 -7.62 -7.33
C VAL A 128 13.25 -8.02 -7.59
N ASP A 129 13.77 -9.00 -6.87
CA ASP A 129 15.14 -9.48 -7.07
C ASP A 129 15.24 -10.49 -8.23
N GLU A 130 14.22 -11.33 -8.39
CA GLU A 130 14.25 -12.49 -9.29
C GLU A 130 13.78 -12.14 -10.72
N HIS A 131 12.88 -11.16 -10.88
CA HIS A 131 12.22 -10.87 -12.15
C HIS A 131 12.41 -9.45 -12.67
N ILE A 132 12.99 -8.52 -11.89
CA ILE A 132 13.06 -7.11 -12.27
C ILE A 132 14.50 -6.63 -12.33
N ILE A 133 14.94 -6.26 -13.54
CA ILE A 133 16.22 -5.57 -13.77
C ILE A 133 15.88 -4.09 -13.94
N LEU A 134 15.96 -3.31 -12.86
CA LEU A 134 15.52 -1.91 -12.84
C LEU A 134 16.20 -1.05 -13.92
N SER A 135 17.48 -1.25 -14.17
CA SER A 135 18.25 -0.50 -15.20
C SER A 135 17.72 -0.69 -16.63
N SER A 136 16.86 -1.68 -16.86
CA SER A 136 16.21 -1.91 -18.17
C SER A 136 15.01 -0.99 -18.44
N TYR A 137 14.58 -0.21 -17.45
CA TYR A 137 13.38 0.61 -17.54
C TYR A 137 13.67 2.05 -17.14
N THR A 138 12.91 2.99 -17.72
CA THR A 138 12.81 4.37 -17.21
C THR A 138 11.77 4.48 -16.13
N ASP A 139 10.71 3.67 -16.23
CA ASP A 139 9.53 3.76 -15.39
C ASP A 139 9.06 2.38 -14.94
N VAL A 140 8.78 2.27 -13.65
CA VAL A 140 8.08 1.13 -13.06
C VAL A 140 6.74 1.62 -12.53
N ILE A 141 5.66 1.04 -13.03
CA ILE A 141 4.29 1.38 -12.64
C ILE A 141 3.68 0.18 -11.92
N VAL A 142 3.37 0.34 -10.65
CA VAL A 142 2.69 -0.71 -9.87
C VAL A 142 1.22 -0.37 -9.75
N ASP A 143 0.37 -1.14 -10.42
CA ASP A 143 -1.08 -1.03 -10.23
C ASP A 143 -1.53 -1.88 -9.05
N ILE A 144 -2.06 -1.20 -8.04
CA ILE A 144 -2.50 -1.85 -6.81
C ILE A 144 -4.00 -2.13 -6.76
N SER A 145 -4.74 -1.83 -7.85
CA SER A 145 -6.21 -1.97 -7.89
C SER A 145 -6.67 -3.38 -7.52
N ALA A 146 -5.99 -4.43 -8.02
CA ALA A 146 -6.30 -5.82 -7.75
C ALA A 146 -5.29 -6.52 -6.81
N LEU A 147 -4.25 -5.82 -6.32
CA LEU A 147 -3.26 -6.41 -5.41
C LEU A 147 -3.73 -6.34 -3.95
N PRO A 148 -3.63 -7.43 -3.18
CA PRO A 148 -3.84 -7.41 -1.74
C PRO A 148 -2.68 -6.72 -1.01
N ARG A 149 -2.97 -6.16 0.16
CA ARG A 149 -2.03 -5.37 0.97
C ARG A 149 -0.78 -6.16 1.35
N GLY A 150 -0.94 -7.42 1.72
CA GLY A 150 0.18 -8.32 2.04
C GLY A 150 1.16 -8.54 0.88
N ILE A 151 0.76 -8.23 -0.35
CA ILE A 151 1.60 -8.32 -1.55
C ILE A 151 2.19 -6.96 -1.93
N TYR A 152 1.36 -5.90 -2.10
CA TYR A 152 1.90 -4.65 -2.62
C TYR A 152 2.76 -3.87 -1.61
N PHE A 153 2.57 -4.04 -0.30
CA PHE A 153 3.44 -3.38 0.70
C PHE A 153 4.90 -3.84 0.61
N PRO A 154 5.22 -5.15 0.72
CA PRO A 154 6.60 -5.60 0.61
C PRO A 154 7.18 -5.40 -0.79
N LEU A 155 6.36 -5.48 -1.85
CA LEU A 155 6.75 -5.20 -3.22
C LEU A 155 7.22 -3.75 -3.38
N LEU A 156 6.39 -2.78 -2.99
CA LEU A 156 6.71 -1.35 -3.07
C LEU A 156 7.87 -0.95 -2.17
N ALA A 157 7.91 -1.46 -0.94
CA ALA A 157 9.03 -1.20 -0.03
C ALA A 157 10.36 -1.69 -0.62
N LYS A 158 10.36 -2.86 -1.27
CA LYS A 158 11.55 -3.41 -1.91
C LYS A 158 11.96 -2.62 -3.16
N LEU A 159 10.99 -2.18 -3.98
CA LEU A 159 11.25 -1.32 -5.13
C LEU A 159 11.84 0.02 -4.70
N LEU A 160 11.24 0.70 -3.72
CA LEU A 160 11.78 1.93 -3.14
C LEU A 160 13.20 1.73 -2.64
N TYR A 161 13.44 0.65 -1.88
CA TYR A 161 14.77 0.34 -1.36
C TYR A 161 15.81 0.14 -2.48
N LYS A 162 15.45 -0.60 -3.55
CA LYS A 162 16.37 -0.81 -4.67
C LYS A 162 16.65 0.48 -5.43
N ILE A 163 15.63 1.29 -5.69
CA ILE A 163 15.78 2.59 -6.37
C ILE A 163 16.65 3.53 -5.53
N ASP A 164 16.43 3.59 -4.22
CA ASP A 164 17.24 4.41 -3.31
C ASP A 164 18.71 3.98 -3.21
N ASN A 165 19.04 2.75 -3.63
CA ASN A 165 20.40 2.21 -3.62
C ASN A 165 20.97 1.97 -5.02
N LEU A 166 20.36 2.53 -6.08
CA LEU A 166 20.98 2.57 -7.40
C LEU A 166 22.26 3.41 -7.35
N GLN A 167 23.27 3.01 -8.12
CA GLN A 167 24.49 3.79 -8.21
C GLN A 167 24.26 5.06 -9.06
N ASP A 168 24.98 6.15 -8.78
CA ASP A 168 24.86 7.41 -9.52
C ASP A 168 25.13 7.27 -11.02
N SER A 169 25.87 6.23 -11.43
CA SER A 169 26.12 5.88 -12.84
C SER A 169 24.93 5.18 -13.52
N ASP A 170 23.97 4.70 -12.74
CA ASP A 170 22.83 3.96 -13.27
C ASP A 170 21.75 4.93 -13.78
N ARG A 171 20.98 4.45 -14.77
CA ARG A 171 19.82 5.17 -15.24
C ARG A 171 18.83 5.38 -14.08
N LYS A 172 18.39 6.61 -13.88
CA LYS A 172 17.33 6.91 -12.91
C LYS A 172 16.04 6.19 -13.30
N VAL A 173 15.39 5.62 -12.31
CA VAL A 173 14.15 4.87 -12.48
C VAL A 173 13.03 5.57 -11.73
N ASN A 174 11.97 5.92 -12.45
CA ASN A 174 10.76 6.46 -11.86
C ASN A 174 9.88 5.35 -11.32
N LEU A 175 9.34 5.54 -10.12
CA LEU A 175 8.36 4.64 -9.53
C LEU A 175 7.02 5.33 -9.40
N HIS A 176 6.03 4.78 -10.08
CA HIS A 176 4.65 5.23 -9.99
C HIS A 176 3.78 4.14 -9.36
N VAL A 177 2.79 4.55 -8.60
CA VAL A 177 1.71 3.68 -8.15
C VAL A 177 0.42 4.16 -8.77
N THR A 178 -0.33 3.27 -9.41
CA THR A 178 -1.67 3.55 -9.91
C THR A 178 -2.73 2.78 -9.14
N VAL A 179 -3.87 3.40 -8.97
CA VAL A 179 -5.04 2.77 -8.35
C VAL A 179 -6.33 3.34 -8.94
N ALA A 180 -7.28 2.46 -9.22
CA ALA A 180 -8.64 2.79 -9.56
C ALA A 180 -9.50 2.69 -8.29
N GLU A 181 -9.99 3.82 -7.82
CA GLU A 181 -10.84 3.92 -6.62
C GLU A 181 -12.32 4.00 -7.02
N ASP A 182 -13.14 3.13 -6.46
CA ASP A 182 -14.59 3.15 -6.60
C ASP A 182 -15.24 2.69 -5.30
N VAL A 183 -15.89 3.62 -4.60
CA VAL A 183 -16.53 3.36 -3.30
C VAL A 183 -17.64 2.31 -3.39
N GLY A 184 -18.35 2.23 -4.54
CA GLY A 184 -19.39 1.23 -4.77
C GLY A 184 -18.78 -0.17 -4.82
N ILE A 185 -17.76 -0.35 -5.65
CA ILE A 185 -17.04 -1.64 -5.79
C ILE A 185 -16.36 -2.02 -4.48
N ASP A 186 -15.74 -1.09 -3.76
CA ASP A 186 -15.07 -1.38 -2.49
C ASP A 186 -16.03 -1.85 -1.40
N LYS A 187 -17.29 -1.38 -1.41
CA LYS A 187 -18.33 -1.87 -0.50
C LYS A 187 -18.77 -3.29 -0.84
N MET A 188 -18.68 -3.69 -2.09
CA MET A 188 -19.13 -5.01 -2.57
C MET A 188 -18.03 -6.06 -2.49
N ILE A 189 -16.78 -5.71 -2.77
CA ILE A 189 -15.64 -6.64 -2.64
C ILE A 189 -15.14 -6.58 -1.21
N GLN A 190 -15.38 -7.65 -0.45
CA GLN A 190 -15.02 -7.73 0.95
C GLN A 190 -14.10 -8.90 1.25
N GLU A 191 -13.26 -8.72 2.25
CA GLU A 191 -12.45 -9.80 2.82
C GLU A 191 -13.35 -10.86 3.46
N GLU A 192 -13.08 -12.14 3.19
CA GLU A 192 -13.76 -13.26 3.81
C GLU A 192 -12.74 -14.19 4.46
N GLY A 193 -12.96 -14.43 5.77
CA GLY A 193 -11.99 -15.11 6.61
C GLY A 193 -10.73 -14.27 6.84
N ILE A 194 -10.24 -14.29 8.05
CA ILE A 194 -8.99 -13.61 8.43
C ILE A 194 -8.20 -14.51 9.37
N ASP A 195 -6.87 -14.40 9.32
CA ASP A 195 -5.99 -15.14 10.23
C ASP A 195 -6.33 -14.84 11.69
N GLU A 196 -6.19 -15.82 12.57
CA GLU A 196 -6.53 -15.68 13.99
C GLU A 196 -5.61 -14.71 14.72
N THR A 197 -4.37 -14.58 14.25
CA THR A 197 -3.33 -13.74 14.87
C THR A 197 -2.77 -12.75 13.88
N ALA A 198 -2.48 -11.54 14.37
CA ALA A 198 -1.73 -10.56 13.60
C ALA A 198 -0.25 -10.96 13.50
N THR A 199 0.40 -10.51 12.44
CA THR A 199 1.84 -10.68 12.22
C THR A 199 2.45 -9.38 11.73
N TYR A 200 3.78 -9.24 11.87
CA TYR A 200 4.48 -8.13 11.24
C TYR A 200 4.79 -8.45 9.78
N LEU A 201 4.51 -7.50 8.89
CA LEU A 201 4.82 -7.64 7.48
C LEU A 201 6.33 -7.80 7.24
N HIS A 202 6.67 -8.67 6.29
CA HIS A 202 8.05 -8.91 5.90
C HIS A 202 8.74 -7.60 5.50
N GLY A 203 9.91 -7.39 6.05
CA GLY A 203 10.66 -6.14 5.88
C GLY A 203 10.36 -5.07 6.94
N PHE A 204 9.33 -5.23 7.79
CA PHE A 204 8.93 -4.28 8.84
C PHE A 204 8.77 -4.93 10.23
N SER A 205 9.52 -5.99 10.53
CA SER A 205 9.39 -6.75 11.79
C SER A 205 10.60 -6.69 12.71
N SER A 206 11.79 -6.72 12.14
CA SER A 206 13.01 -7.15 12.84
C SER A 206 13.43 -6.35 14.07
N ALA A 207 13.14 -5.05 14.13
CA ALA A 207 13.52 -4.22 15.28
C ALA A 207 12.55 -4.33 16.46
N LEU A 208 11.33 -4.82 16.24
CA LEU A 208 10.28 -4.90 17.26
C LEU A 208 10.33 -6.21 18.04
N GLU A 209 10.85 -7.28 17.43
CA GLU A 209 10.87 -8.63 18.00
C GLU A 209 12.12 -8.92 18.86
N GLN A 210 13.06 -7.97 18.92
CA GLN A 210 14.29 -8.14 19.72
C GLN A 210 14.00 -8.01 21.22
N GLY A 211 14.27 -9.05 21.98
CA GLY A 211 14.00 -9.09 23.42
C GLY A 211 14.69 -8.01 24.26
N ALA A 212 15.80 -7.45 23.79
CA ALA A 212 16.52 -6.35 24.44
C ALA A 212 15.74 -5.02 24.50
N THR A 213 14.59 -4.93 23.83
CA THR A 213 13.75 -3.72 23.76
C THR A 213 12.41 -3.88 24.48
N ALA A 214 12.26 -4.87 25.37
CA ALA A 214 10.98 -5.20 26.02
C ALA A 214 10.38 -4.04 26.84
N GLU A 215 11.21 -3.18 27.42
CA GLU A 215 10.78 -2.05 28.26
C GLU A 215 10.51 -0.74 27.47
N ILE A 216 10.75 -0.72 26.15
CA ILE A 216 10.55 0.47 25.35
C ILE A 216 9.07 0.63 25.01
N PRO A 217 8.43 1.79 25.29
CA PRO A 217 7.02 2.02 25.01
C PRO A 217 6.65 1.79 23.54
N ILE A 218 5.46 1.26 23.33
CA ILE A 218 4.90 0.97 22.00
C ILE A 218 3.79 1.98 21.68
N VAL A 219 3.95 2.71 20.59
CA VAL A 219 2.93 3.59 20.03
C VAL A 219 2.32 2.92 18.80
N TRP A 220 1.04 2.65 18.85
CA TRP A 220 0.30 2.06 17.73
C TRP A 220 -0.48 3.11 16.96
N ILE A 221 -0.35 3.11 15.64
CA ILE A 221 -1.01 4.05 14.72
C ILE A 221 -1.88 3.24 13.74
N PRO A 222 -3.13 2.88 14.12
CA PRO A 222 -4.07 2.23 13.22
C PRO A 222 -4.72 3.23 12.27
N VAL A 223 -4.66 2.97 10.96
CA VAL A 223 -5.40 3.71 9.94
C VAL A 223 -6.73 3.02 9.73
N LEU A 224 -7.82 3.64 10.19
CA LEU A 224 -9.11 3.01 10.33
C LEU A 224 -9.93 2.96 9.02
N GLY A 225 -10.62 1.87 8.82
CA GLY A 225 -11.63 1.65 7.79
C GLY A 225 -12.84 0.94 8.35
N GLU A 226 -13.95 0.97 7.63
CA GLU A 226 -15.24 0.42 8.03
C GLU A 226 -15.22 -1.10 8.19
N GLY A 227 -15.96 -1.64 9.15
CA GLY A 227 -16.19 -3.09 9.34
C GLY A 227 -14.95 -3.88 9.78
N LYS A 228 -13.97 -3.26 10.44
CA LYS A 228 -12.67 -3.87 10.76
C LYS A 228 -12.44 -4.12 12.27
N GLU A 229 -13.50 -4.16 13.07
CA GLU A 229 -13.41 -4.29 14.52
C GLU A 229 -12.60 -5.53 14.96
N ILE A 230 -12.88 -6.70 14.37
CA ILE A 230 -12.17 -7.94 14.71
C ILE A 230 -10.68 -7.82 14.40
N GLN A 231 -10.32 -7.22 13.27
CA GLN A 231 -8.92 -6.99 12.91
C GLN A 231 -8.25 -6.05 13.90
N LEU A 232 -8.90 -4.94 14.28
CA LEU A 232 -8.39 -4.00 15.27
C LEU A 232 -8.10 -4.68 16.59
N VAL A 233 -9.04 -5.48 17.10
CA VAL A 233 -8.89 -6.21 18.38
C VAL A 233 -7.72 -7.19 18.30
N ARG A 234 -7.63 -8.00 17.25
CA ARG A 234 -6.55 -8.98 17.09
C ARG A 234 -5.16 -8.32 16.97
N ILE A 235 -5.11 -7.16 16.28
CA ILE A 235 -3.85 -6.40 16.18
C ILE A 235 -3.49 -5.81 17.54
N TYR A 236 -4.45 -5.24 18.27
CA TYR A 236 -4.24 -4.73 19.62
C TYR A 236 -3.70 -5.82 20.56
N ASP A 237 -4.31 -6.99 20.55
CA ASP A 237 -3.90 -8.12 21.40
C ASP A 237 -2.48 -8.63 21.06
N HIS A 238 -2.07 -8.50 19.79
CA HIS A 238 -0.71 -8.85 19.34
C HIS A 238 0.31 -7.77 19.70
N VAL A 239 -0.02 -6.50 19.46
CA VAL A 239 0.89 -5.35 19.65
C VAL A 239 1.02 -4.95 21.10
N LYS A 240 -0.07 -4.97 21.87
CA LYS A 240 -0.15 -4.51 23.28
C LYS A 240 0.46 -3.12 23.47
N PRO A 241 -0.08 -2.10 22.79
CA PRO A 241 0.49 -0.77 22.80
C PRO A 241 0.29 -0.05 24.14
N ASP A 242 1.22 0.86 24.48
CA ASP A 242 1.10 1.79 25.59
C ASP A 242 0.30 3.05 25.16
N GLU A 243 0.42 3.45 23.89
CA GLU A 243 -0.25 4.61 23.30
C GLU A 243 -0.91 4.25 21.98
N ILE A 244 -2.07 4.83 21.69
CA ILE A 244 -2.83 4.58 20.47
C ILE A 244 -3.18 5.89 19.78
N CYS A 245 -2.84 6.00 18.50
CA CYS A 245 -3.09 7.19 17.68
C CYS A 245 -3.87 6.80 16.41
N PRO A 246 -5.20 6.63 16.47
CA PRO A 246 -5.98 6.24 15.32
C PRO A 246 -6.01 7.34 14.26
N VAL A 247 -5.90 6.92 12.99
CA VAL A 247 -6.00 7.82 11.82
C VAL A 247 -7.37 7.66 11.18
N LEU A 248 -8.09 8.76 11.06
CA LEU A 248 -9.42 8.85 10.48
C LEU A 248 -9.41 9.65 9.16
N PRO A 249 -10.22 9.24 8.16
CA PRO A 249 -10.34 9.97 6.91
C PRO A 249 -11.10 11.29 7.10
N SER A 250 -10.41 12.42 7.02
CA SER A 250 -10.98 13.75 7.01
C SER A 250 -9.97 14.77 6.48
N PRO A 251 -10.29 15.56 5.42
CA PRO A 251 -11.54 15.51 4.66
C PRO A 251 -11.68 14.24 3.81
N SER A 252 -12.94 13.88 3.54
CA SER A 252 -13.30 12.72 2.72
C SER A 252 -14.46 13.06 1.76
N ARG A 253 -14.69 12.20 0.75
CA ARG A 253 -15.81 12.37 -0.20
C ARG A 253 -17.15 12.41 0.52
N ASN A 254 -17.36 11.55 1.51
CA ASN A 254 -18.46 11.70 2.48
C ASN A 254 -17.94 12.52 3.68
N PRO A 255 -18.34 13.79 3.85
CA PRO A 255 -17.83 14.64 4.94
C PRO A 255 -18.00 14.04 6.35
N ARG A 256 -18.96 13.14 6.52
CA ARG A 256 -19.26 12.49 7.80
C ARG A 256 -18.46 11.20 8.03
N ARG A 257 -17.67 10.73 7.06
CA ARG A 257 -17.00 9.43 7.13
C ARG A 257 -16.13 9.27 8.39
N GLY A 258 -15.40 10.31 8.76
CA GLY A 258 -14.58 10.29 9.98
C GLY A 258 -15.44 10.15 11.24
N ASP A 259 -16.57 10.89 11.31
CA ASP A 259 -17.50 10.82 12.42
C ASP A 259 -18.25 9.48 12.46
N ASP A 260 -18.66 8.96 11.30
CA ASP A 260 -19.32 7.64 11.18
C ASP A 260 -18.39 6.53 11.70
N LEU A 261 -17.08 6.58 11.38
CA LEU A 261 -16.10 5.65 11.93
C LEU A 261 -15.89 5.79 13.44
N LEU A 262 -15.90 7.02 13.97
CA LEU A 262 -15.84 7.24 15.42
C LEU A 262 -17.06 6.66 16.13
N LEU A 263 -18.25 6.78 15.54
CA LEU A 263 -19.47 6.18 16.08
C LEU A 263 -19.44 4.65 15.99
N GLU A 264 -18.98 4.09 14.87
CA GLU A 264 -18.83 2.64 14.68
C GLU A 264 -17.90 2.02 15.72
N TYR A 265 -16.78 2.68 16.02
CA TYR A 265 -15.77 2.16 16.95
C TYR A 265 -15.79 2.80 18.32
N GLN A 266 -16.84 3.55 18.69
CA GLN A 266 -16.90 4.32 19.93
C GLN A 266 -16.60 3.49 21.17
N GLU A 267 -17.31 2.37 21.35
CA GLU A 267 -17.13 1.47 22.50
C GLU A 267 -15.72 0.85 22.48
N LEU A 268 -15.25 0.40 21.31
CA LEU A 268 -13.92 -0.17 21.20
C LEU A 268 -12.83 0.86 21.52
N LEU A 269 -12.85 2.03 20.89
CA LEU A 269 -11.78 3.02 21.02
C LEU A 269 -11.74 3.64 22.43
N PHE A 270 -12.88 4.07 22.97
CA PHE A 270 -12.87 4.86 24.19
C PHE A 270 -13.08 4.03 25.46
N ASP A 271 -13.96 3.03 25.43
CA ASP A 271 -14.24 2.23 26.63
C ASP A 271 -13.24 1.09 26.82
N ARG A 272 -12.89 0.38 25.74
CA ARG A 272 -12.00 -0.79 25.82
C ARG A 272 -10.53 -0.42 25.63
N LEU A 273 -10.17 0.29 24.56
CA LEU A 273 -8.79 0.65 24.22
C LEU A 273 -8.32 1.95 24.90
N ARG A 274 -9.23 2.72 25.48
CA ARG A 274 -8.98 3.98 26.20
C ARG A 274 -8.17 5.00 25.40
N VAL A 275 -8.50 5.13 24.13
CA VAL A 275 -7.87 6.11 23.24
C VAL A 275 -8.17 7.52 23.75
N GLU A 276 -7.13 8.32 23.92
CA GLU A 276 -7.27 9.73 24.27
C GLU A 276 -7.69 10.55 23.05
N PRO A 277 -8.75 11.38 23.12
CA PRO A 277 -9.26 12.15 21.97
C PRO A 277 -8.20 13.00 21.25
N GLN A 278 -7.22 13.54 21.98
CA GLN A 278 -6.13 14.33 21.41
C GLN A 278 -5.14 13.51 20.59
N ASN A 279 -5.17 12.20 20.69
CA ASN A 279 -4.33 11.29 19.89
C ASN A 279 -4.97 10.93 18.56
N ILE A 280 -6.21 11.33 18.30
CA ILE A 280 -6.88 11.09 17.03
C ILE A 280 -6.21 11.97 15.95
N ILE A 281 -5.84 11.32 14.86
CA ILE A 281 -5.21 11.94 13.70
C ILE A 281 -6.23 12.00 12.58
N TYR A 282 -6.38 13.16 11.95
CA TYR A 282 -7.21 13.32 10.76
C TYR A 282 -6.34 13.44 9.51
N SER A 283 -6.70 12.74 8.45
CA SER A 283 -5.97 12.75 7.19
C SER A 283 -6.90 12.69 5.98
N CYS A 284 -6.54 13.42 4.92
CA CYS A 284 -7.31 13.44 3.68
C CYS A 284 -7.42 12.05 3.05
N GLU A 285 -8.66 11.61 2.78
CA GLU A 285 -8.96 10.29 2.19
C GLU A 285 -8.26 10.02 0.87
N HIS A 286 -8.18 11.04 0.00
CA HIS A 286 -7.67 10.93 -1.36
C HIS A 286 -6.24 11.45 -1.53
N ASN A 287 -5.52 11.67 -0.42
CA ASN A 287 -4.15 12.15 -0.48
C ASN A 287 -3.22 11.30 0.43
N PRO A 288 -2.60 10.26 -0.12
CA PRO A 288 -1.70 9.40 0.65
C PRO A 288 -0.47 10.13 1.20
N PHE A 289 -0.03 11.21 0.55
CA PHE A 289 1.11 11.98 1.05
C PHE A 289 0.74 12.82 2.28
N GLU A 290 -0.53 13.24 2.40
CA GLU A 290 -1.00 13.86 3.65
C GLU A 290 -1.04 12.82 4.79
N THR A 291 -1.54 11.62 4.52
CA THR A 291 -1.51 10.50 5.49
C THR A 291 -0.08 10.19 5.91
N TYR A 292 0.85 10.08 4.96
CA TYR A 292 2.27 9.93 5.24
C TYR A 292 2.77 11.04 6.18
N ARG A 293 2.48 12.30 5.86
CA ARG A 293 2.94 13.47 6.59
C ARG A 293 2.41 13.49 8.03
N GLN A 294 1.12 13.21 8.23
CA GLN A 294 0.50 13.17 9.55
C GLN A 294 1.07 12.04 10.42
N ILE A 295 1.20 10.84 9.86
CA ILE A 295 1.78 9.69 10.57
C ILE A 295 3.25 9.96 10.90
N TYR A 296 4.05 10.43 9.94
CA TYR A 296 5.48 10.66 10.15
C TYR A 296 5.75 11.75 11.20
N ARG A 297 4.97 12.84 11.20
CA ARG A 297 5.00 13.88 12.25
C ARG A 297 4.64 13.32 13.63
N THR A 298 3.64 12.44 13.69
CA THR A 298 3.27 11.77 14.94
C THR A 298 4.41 10.89 15.44
N ILE A 299 5.05 10.12 14.56
CA ILE A 299 6.24 9.31 14.90
C ILE A 299 7.35 10.20 15.48
N GLN A 300 7.68 11.32 14.83
CA GLN A 300 8.72 12.26 15.29
C GLN A 300 8.37 12.84 16.66
N ARG A 301 7.10 13.25 16.87
CA ARG A 301 6.60 13.80 18.13
C ARG A 301 6.77 12.81 19.28
N TYR A 302 6.30 11.57 19.10
CA TYR A 302 6.40 10.55 20.16
C TYR A 302 7.85 10.14 20.45
N ARG A 303 8.68 10.02 19.42
CA ARG A 303 10.11 9.73 19.64
C ARG A 303 10.81 10.83 20.43
N SER A 304 10.51 12.08 20.15
CA SER A 304 11.07 13.22 20.89
C SER A 304 10.56 13.24 22.34
N ALA A 305 9.25 13.06 22.53
CA ALA A 305 8.62 13.07 23.85
C ALA A 305 9.11 11.90 24.75
N LEU A 306 9.28 10.72 24.17
CA LEU A 306 9.70 9.51 24.87
C LEU A 306 11.24 9.29 24.86
N GLN A 307 12.02 10.28 24.42
CA GLN A 307 13.49 10.19 24.46
C GLN A 307 14.05 9.83 25.84
N PRO A 308 13.52 10.34 26.99
CA PRO A 308 13.98 9.94 28.31
C PRO A 308 13.79 8.45 28.64
N LEU A 309 12.89 7.77 27.89
CA LEU A 309 12.63 6.33 28.01
C LEU A 309 13.34 5.54 26.89
N HIS A 310 14.41 6.05 26.33
CA HIS A 310 15.16 5.49 25.21
C HIS A 310 14.36 5.47 23.88
N GLY A 311 13.34 6.32 23.73
CA GLY A 311 12.50 6.46 22.55
C GLY A 311 11.23 5.60 22.64
N CYS A 312 10.71 5.18 21.49
CA CYS A 312 9.53 4.32 21.41
C CYS A 312 9.64 3.36 20.21
N LYS A 313 8.93 2.27 20.30
CA LYS A 313 8.58 1.40 19.17
C LYS A 313 7.33 1.94 18.51
N ILE A 314 7.32 1.98 17.19
CA ILE A 314 6.16 2.42 16.41
C ILE A 314 5.57 1.21 15.69
N VAL A 315 4.28 1.00 15.83
CA VAL A 315 3.56 0.00 15.05
C VAL A 315 2.48 0.70 14.25
N ILE A 316 2.45 0.48 12.94
CA ILE A 316 1.44 1.03 12.05
C ILE A 316 0.56 -0.13 11.57
N SER A 317 -0.74 0.10 11.42
CA SER A 317 -1.66 -0.87 10.85
C SER A 317 -2.56 -0.18 9.84
N ALA A 318 -2.46 -0.60 8.58
CA ALA A 318 -3.24 -0.02 7.49
C ALA A 318 -4.45 -0.91 7.21
N ILE A 319 -5.59 -0.57 7.75
CA ILE A 319 -6.85 -1.33 7.61
C ILE A 319 -7.96 -0.47 6.96
N SER A 320 -7.58 0.47 6.12
CA SER A 320 -8.43 1.41 5.42
C SER A 320 -8.31 1.28 3.88
N SER A 321 -8.72 2.32 3.13
CA SER A 321 -8.60 2.37 1.67
C SER A 321 -7.15 2.19 1.19
N LYS A 322 -6.98 1.88 -0.10
CA LYS A 322 -5.65 1.70 -0.69
C LYS A 322 -4.79 2.98 -0.61
N LEU A 323 -5.40 4.15 -0.86
CA LEU A 323 -4.69 5.44 -0.78
C LEU A 323 -4.18 5.74 0.62
N LEU A 324 -5.04 5.62 1.65
CA LEU A 324 -4.60 5.80 3.04
C LEU A 324 -3.54 4.77 3.44
N SER A 325 -3.67 3.54 2.94
CA SER A 325 -2.70 2.47 3.19
C SER A 325 -1.33 2.75 2.57
N ILE A 326 -1.27 3.36 1.38
CA ILE A 326 0.00 3.82 0.80
C ILE A 326 0.65 4.87 1.70
N GLY A 327 -0.10 5.85 2.20
CA GLY A 327 0.44 6.85 3.14
C GLY A 327 1.07 6.22 4.38
N ALA A 328 0.42 5.20 4.94
CA ALA A 328 0.94 4.42 6.06
C ALA A 328 2.26 3.69 5.70
N LEU A 329 2.31 3.06 4.52
CA LEU A 329 3.53 2.41 4.01
C LEU A 329 4.68 3.40 3.86
N LEU A 330 4.43 4.56 3.24
CA LEU A 330 5.47 5.58 3.03
C LEU A 330 6.02 6.10 4.36
N ALA A 331 5.15 6.32 5.37
CA ALA A 331 5.57 6.71 6.71
C ALA A 331 6.44 5.65 7.40
N ALA A 332 6.05 4.38 7.30
CA ALA A 332 6.83 3.26 7.81
C ALA A 332 8.19 3.13 7.10
N TYR A 333 8.20 3.29 5.77
CA TYR A 333 9.41 3.23 4.97
C TYR A 333 10.42 4.32 5.35
N GLU A 334 9.97 5.58 5.42
CA GLU A 334 10.81 6.72 5.80
C GLU A 334 11.33 6.59 7.24
N ALA A 335 10.47 6.18 8.17
CA ALA A 335 10.86 5.94 9.56
C ALA A 335 11.92 4.83 9.67
N LYS A 336 11.77 3.75 8.90
CA LYS A 336 12.76 2.69 8.83
C LYS A 336 14.09 3.16 8.22
N LYS A 337 14.04 3.97 7.15
CA LYS A 337 15.22 4.58 6.53
C LYS A 337 15.97 5.52 7.50
N ALA A 338 15.23 6.15 8.41
CA ALA A 338 15.77 6.95 9.51
C ALA A 338 16.24 6.10 10.72
N ASN A 339 16.30 4.78 10.60
CA ASN A 339 16.67 3.82 11.65
C ASN A 339 15.76 3.88 12.89
N TYR A 340 14.47 4.17 12.69
CA TYR A 340 13.49 4.11 13.77
C TYR A 340 13.01 2.67 13.97
N MET A 341 12.65 2.34 15.21
CA MET A 341 12.03 1.04 15.53
C MET A 341 10.57 1.06 15.07
N VAL A 342 10.35 0.73 13.80
CA VAL A 342 9.03 0.75 13.18
C VAL A 342 8.67 -0.61 12.60
N GLY A 343 7.41 -1.01 12.78
CA GLY A 343 6.81 -2.20 12.18
C GLY A 343 5.44 -1.93 11.60
N ILE A 344 5.01 -2.82 10.72
CA ILE A 344 3.65 -2.82 10.18
C ILE A 344 2.97 -4.12 10.67
N ALA A 345 2.03 -3.99 11.59
CA ALA A 345 1.20 -5.11 12.02
C ALA A 345 0.00 -5.27 11.08
N HIS A 346 -0.20 -6.50 10.62
CA HIS A 346 -1.18 -6.85 9.60
C HIS A 346 -1.86 -8.17 9.93
N ILE A 347 -3.10 -8.32 9.47
CA ILE A 347 -3.84 -9.58 9.44
C ILE A 347 -4.17 -9.89 8.00
N GLU A 348 -3.75 -11.07 7.55
CA GLU A 348 -4.07 -11.53 6.20
C GLU A 348 -5.52 -12.04 6.13
N SER A 349 -6.19 -11.72 5.01
CA SER A 349 -7.45 -12.36 4.66
C SER A 349 -7.22 -13.74 4.05
N HIS A 350 -8.24 -14.61 4.12
CA HIS A 350 -8.19 -15.90 3.43
C HIS A 350 -8.60 -15.77 1.95
N GLY A 351 -9.24 -14.66 1.60
CA GLY A 351 -9.64 -14.31 0.25
C GLY A 351 -10.70 -13.21 0.26
N TYR A 352 -11.33 -13.01 -0.89
CA TYR A 352 -12.30 -11.95 -1.11
C TYR A 352 -13.58 -12.50 -1.71
N VAL A 353 -14.69 -11.83 -1.40
CA VAL A 353 -16.02 -12.18 -1.93
C VAL A 353 -16.74 -10.94 -2.44
N ILE A 354 -17.62 -11.14 -3.40
CA ILE A 354 -18.56 -10.13 -3.87
C ILE A 354 -19.87 -10.35 -3.12
N LYS A 355 -20.36 -9.32 -2.44
CA LYS A 355 -21.59 -9.40 -1.62
C LYS A 355 -22.87 -9.53 -2.43
N GLU A 356 -22.91 -8.98 -3.63
CA GLU A 356 -24.07 -8.98 -4.51
C GLU A 356 -23.72 -9.65 -5.84
N ASP A 357 -24.70 -10.21 -6.52
CA ASP A 357 -24.48 -10.96 -7.77
C ASP A 357 -23.96 -10.08 -8.92
N GLU A 358 -24.25 -8.78 -8.89
CA GLU A 358 -23.83 -7.82 -9.89
C GLU A 358 -23.00 -6.71 -9.26
N LEU A 359 -21.83 -6.44 -9.86
CA LEU A 359 -21.05 -5.27 -9.52
C LEU A 359 -21.63 -4.04 -10.24
N PRO A 360 -21.66 -2.85 -9.62
CA PRO A 360 -22.12 -1.65 -10.27
C PRO A 360 -21.28 -1.34 -11.52
N GLU A 361 -21.88 -0.67 -12.49
CA GLU A 361 -21.09 -0.09 -13.59
C GLU A 361 -20.02 0.85 -13.02
N GLY A 362 -18.79 0.68 -13.49
CA GLY A 362 -17.63 1.38 -12.97
C GLY A 362 -17.76 2.90 -13.06
N ASN A 363 -17.57 3.54 -11.93
CA ASN A 363 -17.38 4.99 -11.82
C ASN A 363 -16.05 5.24 -11.08
N GLU A 364 -15.04 4.51 -11.54
CA GLU A 364 -13.72 4.55 -10.94
C GLU A 364 -13.00 5.87 -11.24
N GLU A 365 -12.40 6.45 -10.22
CA GLU A 365 -11.46 7.55 -10.32
C GLU A 365 -10.03 6.99 -10.31
N LEU A 366 -9.26 7.28 -11.36
CA LEU A 366 -7.86 6.88 -11.46
C LEU A 366 -6.95 7.85 -10.70
N PHE A 367 -6.03 7.29 -9.93
CA PHE A 367 -4.96 8.00 -9.25
C PHE A 367 -3.60 7.50 -9.74
N SER A 368 -2.67 8.43 -9.91
CA SER A 368 -1.26 8.17 -10.13
C SER A 368 -0.43 8.92 -9.12
N LEU A 369 0.42 8.18 -8.41
CA LEU A 369 1.31 8.68 -7.38
C LEU A 369 2.75 8.51 -7.87
N TRP A 370 3.53 9.57 -7.93
CA TRP A 370 4.95 9.46 -8.26
C TRP A 370 5.76 9.35 -6.98
N LEU A 371 6.39 8.19 -6.74
CA LEU A 371 7.03 7.90 -5.45
C LEU A 371 8.55 8.05 -5.46
N ALA A 372 9.20 7.89 -6.61
CA ALA A 372 10.66 7.98 -6.72
C ALA A 372 11.07 8.36 -8.14
N GLY A 373 12.29 8.85 -8.30
CA GLY A 373 12.93 9.18 -9.58
C GLY A 373 13.04 10.67 -9.84
N GLU A 374 12.95 11.07 -11.09
CA GLU A 374 13.31 12.40 -11.60
C GLU A 374 12.75 13.58 -10.79
N CYS A 375 11.52 13.46 -10.24
CA CYS A 375 10.88 14.55 -9.49
C CYS A 375 11.40 14.73 -8.06
N TYR A 376 12.21 13.79 -7.54
CA TYR A 376 12.75 13.82 -6.17
C TYR A 376 14.26 14.00 -6.11
N ASP A 377 14.90 14.22 -7.25
CA ASP A 377 16.34 14.40 -7.40
C ASP A 377 16.69 15.90 -7.49
N GLY A 378 16.35 16.67 -6.47
CA GLY A 378 16.65 18.09 -6.36
C GLY A 378 17.65 18.39 -5.26
#